data_4563a01f8d4b371c89b008a02aee8af2
#
_entry.id   4563a01f8d4b371c89b008a02aee8af2
#
_cell.length_a   1.000
_cell.length_b   1.000
_cell.length_c   1.000
_cell.angle_alpha   90.00
_cell.angle_beta   90.00
_cell.angle_gamma   90.00
#
_symmetry.space_group_name_H-M   'P 1'
#
loop_
_entity.id
_entity.type
_entity.pdbx_description
1 polymer ?
#
loop_
_entity_poly.entity_id
_entity_poly.type
_entity_poly.pdbx_seq_one_letter_code
_entity_poly.pdbx_strand_id
1 'polypeptide(L)'
;MGKVEILIIESVTPCEQCRKAEAIANELAKKYEGVTVRVINVLDPEADKFGVVMTPTVVVNGVIISVRRAPDPERLERLIKNRLGGV
;
A
#
# COMPACT_ATOMS: atom_id res chain seq x y z
N MET A 1 11.12 -13.07 11.37
CA MET A 1 9.99 -13.16 10.45
C MET A 1 9.18 -11.90 10.51
N GLY A 2 9.16 -11.19 9.42
CA GLY A 2 8.48 -9.93 9.36
C GLY A 2 7.04 -10.08 8.93
N LYS A 3 6.23 -9.13 9.36
CA LYS A 3 4.90 -8.95 8.82
C LYS A 3 4.92 -7.64 8.04
N VAL A 4 4.20 -7.61 6.93
CA VAL A 4 4.14 -6.43 6.09
C VAL A 4 2.69 -5.99 5.97
N GLU A 5 2.42 -4.75 6.32
CA GLU A 5 1.11 -4.16 6.11
C GLU A 5 1.19 -3.16 4.97
N ILE A 6 0.37 -3.37 3.96
CA ILE A 6 0.23 -2.43 2.86
C ILE A 6 -1.05 -1.64 3.13
N LEU A 7 -0.89 -0.34 3.31
CA LEU A 7 -2.02 0.55 3.52
C LEU A 7 -2.21 1.39 2.27
N ILE A 8 -3.41 1.36 1.72
CA ILE A 8 -3.74 2.16 0.54
C ILE A 8 -4.73 3.24 0.96
N ILE A 9 -4.34 4.48 0.76
CA ILE A 9 -5.19 5.63 1.06
C ILE A 9 -5.78 6.14 -0.23
N GLU A 10 -7.10 6.06 -0.36
CA GLU A 10 -7.80 6.38 -1.60
C GLU A 10 -8.66 7.62 -1.47
N SER A 11 -9.05 8.17 -2.61
CA SER A 11 -10.06 9.21 -2.64
C SER A 11 -11.41 8.60 -2.24
N VAL A 12 -12.35 9.46 -1.84
CA VAL A 12 -13.68 8.99 -1.44
C VAL A 12 -14.32 8.17 -2.57
N THR A 13 -14.12 8.61 -3.81
CA THR A 13 -14.53 7.84 -4.97
C THR A 13 -13.26 7.23 -5.58
N PRO A 14 -13.09 5.90 -5.50
CA PRO A 14 -11.86 5.27 -6.01
C PRO A 14 -11.64 5.55 -7.49
N CYS A 15 -10.42 5.86 -7.85
CA CYS A 15 -10.02 6.14 -9.22
C CYS A 15 -9.35 4.92 -9.83
N GLU A 16 -9.01 5.02 -11.11
CA GLU A 16 -8.34 3.92 -11.81
C GLU A 16 -7.02 3.54 -11.15
N GLN A 17 -6.22 4.52 -10.77
CA GLN A 17 -4.95 4.25 -10.09
C GLN A 17 -5.16 3.63 -8.72
N CYS A 18 -6.23 4.01 -8.03
CA CYS A 18 -6.60 3.38 -6.76
C CYS A 18 -6.87 1.90 -6.95
N ARG A 19 -7.62 1.56 -7.99
CA ARG A 19 -7.94 0.16 -8.28
C ARG A 19 -6.70 -0.64 -8.66
N LYS A 20 -5.79 -0.03 -9.40
CA LYS A 20 -4.53 -0.67 -9.76
C LYS A 20 -3.69 -0.94 -8.51
N ALA A 21 -3.63 0.02 -7.60
CA ALA A 21 -2.89 -0.15 -6.36
C ALA A 21 -3.47 -1.30 -5.54
N GLU A 22 -4.79 -1.38 -5.44
CA GLU A 22 -5.45 -2.47 -4.73
C GLU A 22 -5.16 -3.82 -5.36
N ALA A 23 -5.22 -3.90 -6.69
CA ALA A 23 -4.97 -5.15 -7.39
C ALA A 23 -3.55 -5.64 -7.16
N ILE A 24 -2.58 -4.75 -7.24
CA ILE A 24 -1.17 -5.08 -7.02
C ILE A 24 -0.96 -5.56 -5.59
N ALA A 25 -1.52 -4.83 -4.62
CA ALA A 25 -1.36 -5.18 -3.21
C ALA A 25 -2.01 -6.52 -2.88
N ASN A 26 -3.21 -6.75 -3.41
CA ASN A 26 -3.93 -8.00 -3.16
C ASN A 26 -3.22 -9.20 -3.79
N GLU A 27 -2.63 -9.03 -4.97
CA GLU A 27 -1.83 -10.07 -5.60
C GLU A 27 -0.68 -10.48 -4.70
N LEU A 28 0.02 -9.50 -4.14
CA LEU A 28 1.15 -9.78 -3.28
C LEU A 28 0.72 -10.40 -1.96
N ALA A 29 -0.44 -10.00 -1.44
CA ALA A 29 -0.97 -10.61 -0.22
C ALA A 29 -1.34 -12.08 -0.43
N LYS A 30 -1.75 -12.45 -1.64
CA LYS A 30 -2.02 -13.85 -1.97
C LYS A 30 -0.74 -14.64 -2.13
N LYS A 31 0.29 -13.99 -2.64
CA LYS A 31 1.56 -14.65 -2.95
C LYS A 31 2.43 -14.87 -1.73
N TYR A 32 2.37 -13.98 -0.78
CA TYR A 32 3.23 -14.01 0.42
C TYR A 32 2.41 -14.04 1.69
N GLU A 33 2.64 -15.05 2.54
CA GLU A 33 2.06 -15.05 3.88
C GLU A 33 2.70 -13.91 4.67
N GLY A 34 1.97 -13.34 5.59
CA GLY A 34 2.48 -12.23 6.38
C GLY A 34 2.24 -10.88 5.77
N VAL A 35 1.70 -10.84 4.56
CA VAL A 35 1.32 -9.58 3.92
C VAL A 35 -0.17 -9.36 4.10
N THR A 36 -0.52 -8.20 4.66
CA THR A 36 -1.92 -7.80 4.83
C THR A 36 -2.15 -6.50 4.08
N VAL A 37 -3.37 -6.30 3.62
CA VAL A 37 -3.75 -5.10 2.89
C VAL A 37 -4.91 -4.43 3.60
N ARG A 38 -4.78 -3.13 3.85
CA ARG A 38 -5.88 -2.32 4.35
C ARG A 38 -6.10 -1.16 3.39
N VAL A 39 -7.37 -0.81 3.19
CA VAL A 39 -7.73 0.31 2.34
C VAL A 39 -8.55 1.28 3.19
N ILE A 40 -8.12 2.52 3.20
CA ILE A 40 -8.86 3.60 3.86
C ILE A 40 -9.04 4.74 2.87
N ASN A 41 -9.92 5.68 3.18
CA ASN A 41 -10.06 6.86 2.34
C ASN A 41 -9.45 8.08 3.03
N VAL A 42 -9.30 9.17 2.28
CA VAL A 42 -8.65 10.38 2.79
C VAL A 42 -9.37 11.04 3.94
N LEU A 43 -10.64 10.69 4.15
CA LEU A 43 -11.41 11.24 5.27
C LEU A 43 -11.16 10.49 6.57
N ASP A 44 -10.50 9.34 6.49
CA ASP A 44 -10.18 8.55 7.67
C ASP A 44 -9.15 9.30 8.51
N PRO A 45 -9.36 9.42 9.84
CA PRO A 45 -8.38 10.08 10.71
C PRO A 45 -6.98 9.51 10.60
N GLU A 46 -6.85 8.24 10.28
CA GLU A 46 -5.54 7.61 10.11
C GLU A 46 -4.76 8.22 8.95
N ALA A 47 -5.46 8.68 7.91
CA ALA A 47 -4.79 9.32 6.77
C ALA A 47 -4.10 10.61 7.17
N ASP A 48 -4.61 11.30 8.19
CA ASP A 48 -4.02 12.55 8.65
C ASP A 48 -2.60 12.36 9.19
N LYS A 49 -2.30 11.17 9.71
CA LYS A 49 -0.98 10.88 10.25
C LYS A 49 0.10 10.96 9.18
N PHE A 50 -0.27 10.76 7.95
CA PHE A 50 0.67 10.76 6.84
C PHE A 50 0.66 12.08 6.06
N GLY A 51 -0.20 13.01 6.44
CA GLY A 51 -0.32 14.29 5.74
C GLY A 51 -0.74 14.12 4.29
N VAL A 52 -1.57 13.14 4.00
CA VAL A 52 -1.94 12.78 2.63
C VAL A 52 -2.86 13.83 2.02
N VAL A 53 -2.45 14.35 0.87
CA VAL A 53 -3.27 15.28 0.09
C VAL A 53 -3.52 14.77 -1.32
N MET A 54 -2.81 13.73 -1.73
CA MET A 54 -2.91 13.15 -3.07
C MET A 54 -3.22 11.67 -2.97
N THR A 55 -4.03 11.16 -3.88
CA THR A 55 -4.45 9.76 -3.88
C THR A 55 -4.24 9.12 -5.23
N PRO A 56 -3.99 7.80 -5.28
CA PRO A 56 -3.77 6.95 -4.12
C PRO A 56 -2.40 7.17 -3.49
N THR A 57 -2.29 6.94 -2.20
CA THR A 57 -1.02 6.89 -1.50
C THR A 57 -0.85 5.48 -0.96
N VAL A 58 0.29 4.86 -1.20
CA VAL A 58 0.57 3.52 -0.72
C VAL A 58 1.65 3.58 0.34
N VAL A 59 1.34 2.99 1.48
CA VAL A 59 2.20 3.01 2.66
C VAL A 59 2.53 1.56 3.02
N VAL A 60 3.82 1.28 3.21
CA VAL A 60 4.26 -0.05 3.63
C VAL A 60 4.94 0.08 4.98
N ASN A 61 4.36 -0.58 6.00
CA ASN A 61 4.86 -0.53 7.37
C ASN A 61 5.15 0.89 7.84
N GLY A 62 4.24 1.81 7.55
CA GLY A 62 4.35 3.20 7.99
C GLY A 62 5.18 4.11 7.09
N VAL A 63 5.74 3.57 6.01
CA VAL A 63 6.58 4.37 5.09
C VAL A 63 5.84 4.56 3.78
N ILE A 64 5.69 5.82 3.37
CA ILE A 64 5.04 6.16 2.09
C ILE A 64 5.96 5.75 0.95
N ILE A 65 5.47 4.91 0.06
CA ILE A 65 6.28 4.41 -1.06
C ILE A 65 5.81 4.92 -2.42
N SER A 66 4.56 5.33 -2.53
CA SER A 66 4.08 5.94 -3.77
C SER A 66 2.93 6.89 -3.47
N VAL A 67 2.83 7.91 -4.30
CA VAL A 67 1.81 8.97 -4.17
C VAL A 67 1.28 9.27 -5.55
N ARG A 68 -0.04 9.43 -5.68
CA ARG A 68 -0.76 9.82 -6.89
C ARG A 68 -0.90 8.72 -7.93
N ARG A 69 -0.24 7.59 -7.75
CA ARG A 69 -0.30 6.49 -8.73
C ARG A 69 -0.09 5.16 -8.03
N ALA A 70 -0.42 4.11 -8.73
CA ALA A 70 -0.15 2.76 -8.25
C ALA A 70 1.37 2.55 -8.22
N PRO A 71 1.86 1.77 -7.26
CA PRO A 71 3.30 1.49 -7.18
C PRO A 71 3.74 0.56 -8.31
N ASP A 72 5.03 0.60 -8.60
CA ASP A 72 5.63 -0.37 -9.52
C ASP A 72 5.55 -1.75 -8.87
N PRO A 73 4.89 -2.72 -9.51
CA PRO A 73 4.72 -4.05 -8.91
C PRO A 73 6.04 -4.73 -8.54
N GLU A 74 7.05 -4.63 -9.39
CA GLU A 74 8.33 -5.28 -9.13
C GLU A 74 9.05 -4.66 -7.96
N ARG A 75 9.03 -3.34 -7.86
CA ARG A 75 9.66 -2.64 -6.75
C ARG A 75 8.96 -2.94 -5.43
N LEU A 76 7.63 -2.95 -5.47
CA LEU A 76 6.86 -3.26 -4.28
C LEU A 76 7.12 -4.68 -3.82
N GLU A 77 7.14 -5.62 -4.75
CA GLU A 77 7.42 -7.01 -4.41
C GLU A 77 8.81 -7.17 -3.80
N ARG A 78 9.80 -6.50 -4.36
CA ARG A 78 11.16 -6.55 -3.84
C ARG A 78 11.22 -6.00 -2.42
N LEU A 79 10.55 -4.90 -2.18
CA LEU A 79 10.50 -4.31 -0.85
C LEU A 79 9.85 -5.26 0.15
N ILE A 80 8.76 -5.88 -0.24
CA ILE A 80 8.05 -6.82 0.60
C ILE A 80 8.92 -8.03 0.93
N LYS A 81 9.59 -8.59 -0.06
CA LYS A 81 10.50 -9.71 0.15
C LYS A 81 11.58 -9.36 1.16
N ASN A 82 12.16 -8.17 1.04
CA ASN A 82 13.19 -7.73 1.97
C ASN A 82 12.66 -7.62 3.39
N ARG A 83 11.45 -7.12 3.54
CA ARG A 83 10.85 -6.96 4.86
C ARG A 83 10.45 -8.29 5.48
N LEU A 84 9.98 -9.23 4.65
CA LEU A 84 9.58 -10.55 5.13
C LEU A 84 10.80 -11.43 5.40
N GLY A 85 11.78 -11.37 4.51
CA GLY A 85 12.93 -12.26 4.57
C GLY A 85 13.96 -11.88 5.60
N GLY A 86 13.97 -10.64 6.02
CA GLY A 86 14.91 -10.18 7.04
C GLY A 86 16.36 -10.22 6.60
N VAL A 87 16.62 -10.14 5.35
CA VAL A 87 17.98 -10.21 4.83
C VAL A 87 18.49 -8.84 4.51
#